data_7be7c93db4282be449855e2374a1384b
#
_entry.id   7be7c93db4282be449855e2374a1384b
#
_cell.length_a   1.000
_cell.length_b   1.000
_cell.length_c   1.000
_cell.angle_alpha   90.00
_cell.angle_beta   90.00
_cell.angle_gamma   90.00
#
_symmetry.space_group_name_H-M   'P 1'
#
loop_
_entity.id
_entity.type
_entity.pdbx_description
1 polymer ?
#
loop_
_entity_poly.entity_id
_entity_poly.type
_entity_poly.pdbx_seq_one_letter_code
_entity_poly.pdbx_strand_id
1 'polypeptide(L)'
;MEKIGYKPENIQFRLKNKISLPLTGAFLNSIINMTCTALCSFISPHCDNERAICMKINELKHVPVGYVNTPLEYMPALTKKLGKGKLYIKRDDMTGLALGGNKARKLDYIVKYALDNGYTALMTFGGNQTNHGRLTVAAAIRYGLKPILILKGSKPEYMSGNVLLDRLMGADIYFADTSAADALPEAERNAAKKKFVDACAEKVIAEYAARGEKVLSVPVGGQTVVGSAGYVQAVPEIMRQMEAQGIDAKYLVVGYGSTGTFAGLWAGAKYYNAPFEVIGIPIEPDYRPVAETVDFINELSRTFELGISCKEEDLHIEYGEGENFYGGVGYNEPDHITQDYIELMARTEAIFLDPCYTGKVFHGFVDLVRKGIIPDGEGAIMVHTGGAPGLWTKEHLDSMQEKFWANEEKDCVHVMEM
;
A
#
# COMPACT_ATOMS: atom_id res chain seq x y z
N MET A 1 9.00 -33.33 44.89
CA MET A 1 9.75 -32.05 44.84
C MET A 1 11.20 -32.38 44.61
N GLU A 2 11.63 -32.49 43.39
CA GLU A 2 13.04 -32.64 43.03
C GLU A 2 13.48 -31.42 42.26
N LYS A 3 14.51 -30.74 42.80
CA LYS A 3 15.18 -29.61 42.17
C LYS A 3 16.11 -30.14 41.10
N ILE A 4 15.84 -29.90 39.85
CA ILE A 4 16.78 -30.10 38.75
C ILE A 4 17.71 -28.89 38.69
N GLY A 5 18.96 -29.10 39.09
CA GLY A 5 20.03 -28.11 39.01
C GLY A 5 20.57 -28.03 37.58
N TYR A 6 20.52 -26.86 36.99
CA TYR A 6 21.17 -26.56 35.70
C TYR A 6 22.62 -26.14 35.96
N LYS A 7 23.57 -26.89 35.42
CA LYS A 7 24.98 -26.49 35.30
C LYS A 7 25.17 -25.79 33.94
N PRO A 8 25.80 -24.63 33.88
CA PRO A 8 26.09 -23.98 32.61
C PRO A 8 27.35 -24.61 31.99
N GLU A 9 27.17 -25.41 30.95
CA GLU A 9 28.27 -25.85 30.09
C GLU A 9 28.46 -24.85 28.94
N ASN A 10 29.74 -24.61 28.61
CA ASN A 10 30.25 -23.61 27.67
C ASN A 10 29.60 -23.70 26.27
N ILE A 11 28.91 -22.64 25.85
CA ILE A 11 28.45 -22.48 24.47
C ILE A 11 29.53 -21.72 23.71
N GLN A 12 30.17 -22.37 22.73
CA GLN A 12 31.09 -21.73 21.78
C GLN A 12 30.32 -21.24 20.55
N PHE A 13 30.29 -19.93 20.36
CA PHE A 13 29.86 -19.34 19.09
C PHE A 13 31.06 -19.16 18.15
N ARG A 14 31.00 -19.76 16.98
CA ARG A 14 32.02 -19.61 15.92
C ARG A 14 31.59 -18.45 15.00
N LEU A 15 32.21 -17.30 15.16
CA LEU A 15 32.17 -16.23 14.14
C LEU A 15 33.12 -16.58 13.00
N LYS A 16 32.72 -16.30 11.76
CA LYS A 16 33.45 -16.63 10.51
C LYS A 16 34.80 -15.94 10.33
N ASN A 17 35.28 -15.16 11.28
CA ASN A 17 36.63 -14.59 11.27
C ASN A 17 37.26 -14.84 12.65
N LYS A 18 38.15 -15.79 12.68
CA LYS A 18 39.18 -16.23 13.67
C LYS A 18 39.47 -15.26 14.84
N ILE A 19 38.57 -15.05 15.77
CA ILE A 19 38.87 -14.53 17.10
C ILE A 19 38.03 -15.34 18.08
N SER A 20 38.68 -16.14 18.94
CA SER A 20 38.05 -16.86 20.06
C SER A 20 38.27 -16.04 21.33
N LEU A 21 37.21 -15.52 21.94
CA LEU A 21 37.25 -14.93 23.28
C LEU A 21 36.39 -15.77 24.25
N PRO A 22 36.88 -16.07 25.43
CA PRO A 22 36.09 -16.74 26.46
C PRO A 22 35.08 -15.76 27.08
N LEU A 23 33.78 -16.07 27.00
CA LEU A 23 32.73 -15.31 27.65
C LEU A 23 32.57 -15.71 29.11
N THR A 24 32.84 -14.81 30.05
CA THR A 24 32.54 -14.96 31.46
C THR A 24 31.09 -14.58 31.77
N GLY A 25 30.49 -15.14 32.82
CA GLY A 25 29.09 -14.93 33.19
C GLY A 25 28.65 -13.44 33.38
N ALA A 26 29.61 -12.56 33.68
CA ALA A 26 29.34 -11.10 33.76
C ALA A 26 29.09 -10.48 32.38
N PHE A 27 29.66 -11.04 31.31
CA PHE A 27 29.49 -10.59 29.95
C PHE A 27 28.13 -11.01 29.36
N LEU A 28 27.63 -12.20 29.75
CA LEU A 28 26.30 -12.66 29.37
C LEU A 28 25.19 -11.78 29.97
N ASN A 29 25.29 -11.38 31.22
CA ASN A 29 24.34 -10.49 31.87
C ASN A 29 24.36 -9.07 31.26
N SER A 30 25.51 -8.61 30.76
CA SER A 30 25.63 -7.33 30.08
C SER A 30 25.00 -7.38 28.67
N ILE A 31 25.06 -8.54 27.99
CA ILE A 31 24.42 -8.74 26.68
C ILE A 31 22.90 -8.88 26.81
N ILE A 32 22.41 -9.51 27.87
CA ILE A 32 20.96 -9.63 28.15
C ILE A 32 20.33 -8.29 28.53
N ASN A 33 21.11 -7.38 29.13
CA ASN A 33 20.69 -6.01 29.47
C ASN A 33 21.01 -4.97 28.39
N MET A 34 21.73 -5.33 27.34
CA MET A 34 21.78 -4.50 26.13
C MET A 34 20.43 -4.58 25.46
N THR A 35 19.66 -3.51 25.59
CA THR A 35 18.43 -3.31 24.81
C THR A 35 18.69 -3.64 23.34
N CYS A 36 17.73 -4.23 22.66
CA CYS A 36 17.74 -4.67 21.25
C CYS A 36 18.39 -3.66 20.26
N THR A 37 18.50 -2.42 20.68
CA THR A 37 19.11 -1.28 19.98
C THR A 37 20.60 -1.44 19.64
N ALA A 38 21.35 -2.24 20.41
CA ALA A 38 22.80 -2.37 20.21
C ALA A 38 23.18 -3.58 19.32
N LEU A 39 22.28 -4.56 19.12
CA LEU A 39 22.55 -5.69 18.23
C LEU A 39 22.26 -5.36 16.75
N CYS A 40 21.32 -4.49 16.45
CA CYS A 40 20.98 -4.10 15.07
C CYS A 40 22.07 -3.28 14.37
N SER A 41 22.84 -2.47 15.09
CA SER A 41 23.91 -1.65 14.52
C SER A 41 25.13 -2.45 14.01
N PHE A 42 25.23 -3.75 14.33
CA PHE A 42 26.33 -4.62 13.91
C PHE A 42 26.05 -5.45 12.66
N ILE A 43 24.81 -5.49 12.16
CA ILE A 43 24.40 -6.45 11.12
C ILE A 43 24.18 -5.83 9.73
N SER A 44 23.98 -4.53 9.61
CA SER A 44 23.89 -3.86 8.30
C SER A 44 24.14 -2.35 8.39
N PRO A 45 25.07 -1.77 7.57
CA PRO A 45 25.30 -0.33 7.56
C PRO A 45 24.22 0.50 6.84
N HIS A 46 23.14 -0.12 6.35
CA HIS A 46 22.03 0.55 5.68
C HIS A 46 20.72 0.58 6.48
N CYS A 47 20.76 0.19 7.75
CA CYS A 47 19.56 0.11 8.62
C CYS A 47 19.45 1.28 9.58
N ASP A 48 19.64 2.53 9.11
CA ASP A 48 19.37 3.72 9.92
C ASP A 48 17.86 4.03 10.09
N ASN A 49 16.97 3.22 9.50
CA ASN A 49 15.53 3.47 9.51
C ASN A 49 14.69 2.62 10.49
N GLU A 50 15.28 1.65 11.20
CA GLU A 50 14.49 0.77 12.05
C GLU A 50 15.14 0.58 13.43
N ARG A 51 15.09 1.61 14.28
CA ARG A 51 15.07 1.34 15.71
C ARG A 51 13.77 0.61 15.98
N ALA A 52 13.84 -0.68 16.28
CA ALA A 52 12.69 -1.46 16.69
C ALA A 52 12.02 -0.77 17.89
N ILE A 53 11.00 -0.01 17.61
CA ILE A 53 10.13 0.57 18.64
C ILE A 53 9.21 -0.58 19.02
N CYS A 54 9.55 -1.32 20.06
CA CYS A 54 8.61 -2.23 20.73
C CYS A 54 7.50 -1.36 21.32
N MET A 55 6.43 -1.13 20.58
CA MET A 55 5.29 -0.32 21.02
C MET A 55 4.01 -1.08 20.73
N LYS A 56 3.10 -1.08 21.69
CA LYS A 56 1.75 -1.60 21.44
C LYS A 56 1.08 -0.77 20.38
N ILE A 57 0.49 -1.40 19.41
CA ILE A 57 -0.15 -0.75 18.25
C ILE A 57 -1.15 0.35 18.67
N ASN A 58 -1.86 0.17 19.79
CA ASN A 58 -2.83 1.11 20.31
C ASN A 58 -2.20 2.35 20.99
N GLU A 59 -0.91 2.33 21.29
CA GLU A 59 -0.14 3.42 21.89
C GLU A 59 0.63 4.22 20.84
N LEU A 60 0.64 3.75 19.58
CA LEU A 60 1.37 4.40 18.49
C LEU A 60 0.76 5.75 18.16
N LYS A 61 1.54 6.81 18.37
CA LYS A 61 1.11 8.18 18.06
C LYS A 61 1.12 8.44 16.56
N HIS A 62 0.16 9.23 16.10
CA HIS A 62 0.03 9.66 14.72
C HIS A 62 -0.36 11.14 14.63
N VAL A 63 -0.32 11.70 13.44
CA VAL A 63 -0.83 13.05 13.13
C VAL A 63 -1.96 12.94 12.10
N PRO A 64 -2.98 13.80 12.16
CA PRO A 64 -4.12 13.72 11.23
C PRO A 64 -3.73 14.27 9.84
N VAL A 65 -3.22 13.42 8.96
CA VAL A 65 -2.92 13.76 7.57
C VAL A 65 -4.20 13.85 6.76
N GLY A 66 -5.08 12.88 6.93
CA GLY A 66 -6.38 12.83 6.27
C GLY A 66 -7.53 12.65 7.27
N TYR A 67 -8.74 12.49 6.73
CA TYR A 67 -9.89 12.09 7.53
C TYR A 67 -9.88 10.56 7.64
N VAL A 68 -9.86 10.06 8.87
CA VAL A 68 -10.14 8.66 9.20
C VAL A 68 -11.63 8.53 9.54
N ASN A 69 -12.10 7.31 9.78
CA ASN A 69 -13.53 7.02 9.94
C ASN A 69 -14.34 7.32 8.66
N THR A 70 -13.74 6.92 7.53
CA THR A 70 -14.39 7.03 6.21
C THR A 70 -15.68 6.19 6.15
N PRO A 71 -16.67 6.54 5.31
CA PRO A 71 -17.92 5.82 5.26
C PRO A 71 -17.75 4.34 4.91
N LEU A 72 -18.62 3.50 5.51
CA LEU A 72 -18.91 2.14 5.08
C LEU A 72 -20.34 2.14 4.55
N GLU A 73 -20.50 1.98 3.23
CA GLU A 73 -21.76 2.20 2.53
C GLU A 73 -22.28 0.89 1.93
N TYR A 74 -23.61 0.69 1.96
CA TYR A 74 -24.27 -0.38 1.23
C TYR A 74 -24.38 0.00 -0.25
N MET A 75 -24.18 -0.96 -1.16
CA MET A 75 -24.31 -0.81 -2.61
C MET A 75 -25.61 -1.47 -3.11
N PRO A 76 -26.75 -0.78 -3.03
CA PRO A 76 -28.06 -1.40 -3.29
C PRO A 76 -28.29 -1.76 -4.76
N ALA A 77 -27.89 -0.88 -5.69
CA ALA A 77 -28.13 -1.12 -7.11
C ALA A 77 -27.21 -2.23 -7.63
N LEU A 78 -25.95 -2.28 -7.20
CA LEU A 78 -25.03 -3.36 -7.53
C LEU A 78 -25.52 -4.70 -6.93
N THR A 79 -25.90 -4.71 -5.66
CA THR A 79 -26.44 -5.89 -4.98
C THR A 79 -27.65 -6.44 -5.74
N LYS A 80 -28.60 -5.56 -6.11
CA LYS A 80 -29.76 -5.94 -6.92
C LYS A 80 -29.36 -6.46 -8.30
N LYS A 81 -28.40 -5.82 -8.96
CA LYS A 81 -27.95 -6.21 -10.30
C LYS A 81 -27.28 -7.58 -10.34
N LEU A 82 -26.47 -7.89 -9.31
CA LEU A 82 -25.82 -9.20 -9.21
C LEU A 82 -26.77 -10.28 -8.65
N GLY A 83 -27.79 -9.90 -7.92
CA GLY A 83 -28.80 -10.82 -7.34
C GLY A 83 -28.24 -11.70 -6.23
N LYS A 84 -27.09 -11.37 -5.67
CA LYS A 84 -26.32 -12.19 -4.73
C LYS A 84 -25.77 -11.35 -3.59
N GLY A 85 -25.83 -11.88 -2.36
CA GLY A 85 -25.22 -11.33 -1.17
C GLY A 85 -25.72 -9.94 -0.74
N LYS A 86 -24.97 -9.31 0.13
CA LYS A 86 -25.10 -7.89 0.48
C LYS A 86 -23.74 -7.24 0.29
N LEU A 87 -23.62 -6.30 -0.64
CA LEU A 87 -22.36 -5.72 -1.06
C LEU A 87 -22.19 -4.34 -0.47
N TYR A 88 -21.01 -4.10 0.10
CA TYR A 88 -20.64 -2.86 0.78
C TYR A 88 -19.34 -2.32 0.23
N ILE A 89 -19.11 -1.03 0.42
CA ILE A 89 -17.87 -0.35 0.04
C ILE A 89 -17.33 0.49 1.21
N LYS A 90 -16.06 0.31 1.55
CA LYS A 90 -15.33 1.17 2.48
C LYS A 90 -14.66 2.29 1.70
N ARG A 91 -15.06 3.53 1.96
CA ARG A 91 -14.76 4.72 1.15
C ARG A 91 -13.44 5.39 1.55
N ASP A 92 -12.31 4.68 1.46
CA ASP A 92 -11.00 5.28 1.75
C ASP A 92 -10.52 6.26 0.65
N ASP A 93 -11.24 6.38 -0.46
CA ASP A 93 -11.16 7.49 -1.40
C ASP A 93 -11.54 8.83 -0.76
N MET A 94 -12.37 8.83 0.29
CA MET A 94 -12.88 10.02 0.97
C MET A 94 -12.01 10.48 2.17
N THR A 95 -10.73 10.08 2.22
CA THR A 95 -9.79 10.58 3.25
C THR A 95 -9.43 12.06 3.09
N GLY A 96 -9.89 12.74 2.05
CA GLY A 96 -9.94 14.18 1.90
C GLY A 96 -8.66 14.86 1.45
N LEU A 97 -7.47 14.45 1.88
CA LEU A 97 -6.21 15.08 1.49
C LEU A 97 -5.95 14.92 -0.02
N ALA A 98 -5.80 16.02 -0.74
CA ALA A 98 -5.43 16.04 -2.16
C ALA A 98 -6.18 14.96 -2.98
N LEU A 99 -7.51 14.98 -2.95
CA LEU A 99 -8.43 14.02 -3.56
C LEU A 99 -8.45 12.62 -2.92
N GLY A 100 -7.95 12.48 -1.70
CA GLY A 100 -8.10 11.28 -0.90
C GLY A 100 -7.33 10.05 -1.36
N GLY A 101 -7.49 8.98 -0.61
CA GLY A 101 -6.93 7.66 -0.88
C GLY A 101 -6.30 7.00 0.35
N ASN A 102 -6.10 5.70 0.25
CA ASN A 102 -5.61 4.82 1.32
C ASN A 102 -4.27 5.24 1.95
N LYS A 103 -3.45 5.98 1.22
CA LYS A 103 -2.11 6.36 1.70
C LYS A 103 -2.17 7.39 2.83
N ALA A 104 -3.27 8.13 2.96
CA ALA A 104 -3.47 9.06 4.09
C ALA A 104 -3.34 8.35 5.44
N ARG A 105 -3.98 7.17 5.59
CA ARG A 105 -3.87 6.37 6.83
C ARG A 105 -2.44 5.94 7.16
N LYS A 106 -1.62 5.65 6.15
CA LYS A 106 -0.21 5.30 6.34
C LYS A 106 0.62 6.53 6.68
N LEU A 107 0.34 7.62 6.00
CA LEU A 107 1.05 8.88 6.16
C LEU A 107 0.79 9.53 7.52
N ASP A 108 -0.35 9.26 8.18
CA ASP A 108 -0.60 9.65 9.56
C ASP A 108 0.56 9.25 10.49
N TYR A 109 1.06 8.05 10.32
CA TYR A 109 2.16 7.50 11.14
C TYR A 109 3.54 7.84 10.58
N ILE A 110 3.72 7.80 9.25
CA ILE A 110 5.00 8.12 8.60
C ILE A 110 5.40 9.58 8.85
N VAL A 111 4.44 10.51 8.72
CA VAL A 111 4.69 11.93 9.00
C VAL A 111 5.01 12.15 10.47
N LYS A 112 4.28 11.50 11.38
CA LYS A 112 4.59 11.56 12.81
C LYS A 112 6.02 11.09 13.09
N TYR A 113 6.42 9.95 12.52
CA TYR A 113 7.78 9.46 12.63
C TYR A 113 8.81 10.46 12.08
N ALA A 114 8.54 11.08 10.93
CA ALA A 114 9.41 12.08 10.34
C ALA A 114 9.61 13.28 11.27
N LEU A 115 8.53 13.82 11.81
CA LEU A 115 8.55 14.97 12.71
C LEU A 115 9.29 14.66 14.02
N ASP A 116 9.01 13.51 14.64
CA ASP A 116 9.64 13.11 15.90
C ASP A 116 11.16 12.90 15.76
N ASN A 117 11.62 12.54 14.56
CA ASN A 117 13.03 12.29 14.28
C ASN A 117 13.72 13.49 13.59
N GLY A 118 13.07 14.65 13.49
CA GLY A 118 13.65 15.88 12.96
C GLY A 118 13.97 15.83 11.47
N TYR A 119 13.21 15.04 10.68
CA TYR A 119 13.28 15.11 9.23
C TYR A 119 12.64 16.40 8.73
N THR A 120 13.22 16.99 7.68
CA THR A 120 12.77 18.24 7.07
C THR A 120 12.21 18.04 5.66
N ALA A 121 12.38 16.85 5.10
CA ALA A 121 11.87 16.50 3.79
C ALA A 121 11.35 15.05 3.76
N LEU A 122 10.32 14.80 2.95
CA LEU A 122 9.84 13.46 2.59
C LEU A 122 10.14 13.21 1.13
N MET A 123 10.86 12.13 0.85
CA MET A 123 11.13 11.65 -0.49
C MET A 123 10.42 10.33 -0.72
N THR A 124 9.78 10.15 -1.87
CA THR A 124 9.19 8.86 -2.24
C THR A 124 9.31 8.55 -3.72
N PHE A 125 8.88 7.36 -4.11
CA PHE A 125 9.06 6.76 -5.43
C PHE A 125 7.73 6.32 -6.04
N GLY A 126 7.70 6.24 -7.37
CA GLY A 126 6.58 5.65 -8.10
C GLY A 126 6.70 5.82 -9.59
N GLY A 127 5.70 5.37 -10.33
CA GLY A 127 5.51 5.75 -11.73
C GLY A 127 4.87 7.14 -11.83
N ASN A 128 4.74 7.67 -13.06
CA ASN A 128 4.17 9.00 -13.31
C ASN A 128 2.78 9.21 -12.69
N GLN A 129 2.00 8.16 -12.54
CA GLN A 129 0.63 8.25 -11.98
C GLN A 129 0.53 7.70 -10.54
N THR A 130 1.59 7.85 -9.75
CA THR A 130 1.64 7.37 -8.38
C THR A 130 0.68 8.12 -7.44
N ASN A 131 -0.38 7.45 -6.98
CA ASN A 131 -1.27 7.97 -5.95
C ASN A 131 -0.57 8.12 -4.59
N HIS A 132 0.42 7.26 -4.32
CA HIS A 132 1.26 7.38 -3.14
C HIS A 132 2.11 8.64 -3.19
N GLY A 133 2.74 8.92 -4.33
CA GLY A 133 3.53 10.15 -4.54
C GLY A 133 2.71 11.39 -4.22
N ARG A 134 1.54 11.55 -4.88
CA ARG A 134 0.63 12.69 -4.65
C ARG A 134 0.29 12.89 -3.18
N LEU A 135 -0.11 11.82 -2.48
CA LEU A 135 -0.50 11.95 -1.08
C LEU A 135 0.71 12.21 -0.16
N THR A 136 1.90 11.70 -0.48
CA THR A 136 3.12 12.01 0.25
C THR A 136 3.51 13.48 0.07
N VAL A 137 3.42 14.01 -1.15
CA VAL A 137 3.62 15.45 -1.43
C VAL A 137 2.66 16.29 -0.61
N ALA A 138 1.37 15.98 -0.67
CA ALA A 138 0.35 16.74 0.07
C ALA A 138 0.55 16.67 1.59
N ALA A 139 0.92 15.51 2.13
CA ALA A 139 1.22 15.33 3.54
C ALA A 139 2.47 16.10 3.97
N ALA A 140 3.52 16.07 3.17
CA ALA A 140 4.74 16.84 3.41
C ALA A 140 4.42 18.34 3.52
N ILE A 141 3.71 18.90 2.55
CA ILE A 141 3.31 20.33 2.54
C ILE A 141 2.48 20.68 3.78
N ARG A 142 1.49 19.85 4.13
CA ARG A 142 0.60 20.09 5.27
C ARG A 142 1.37 20.21 6.59
N TYR A 143 2.49 19.50 6.71
CA TYR A 143 3.32 19.48 7.92
C TYR A 143 4.65 20.23 7.81
N GLY A 144 4.80 21.08 6.78
CA GLY A 144 5.97 21.95 6.61
C GLY A 144 7.24 21.20 6.19
N LEU A 145 7.10 19.98 5.66
CA LEU A 145 8.21 19.19 5.11
C LEU A 145 8.36 19.45 3.62
N LYS A 146 9.57 19.37 3.09
CA LYS A 146 9.82 19.49 1.64
C LYS A 146 9.41 18.20 0.91
N PRO A 147 8.55 18.30 -0.14
CA PRO A 147 8.12 17.14 -0.90
C PRO A 147 9.10 16.84 -2.04
N ILE A 148 9.58 15.60 -2.12
CA ILE A 148 10.50 15.13 -3.15
C ILE A 148 9.93 13.87 -3.79
N LEU A 149 9.87 13.83 -5.10
CA LEU A 149 9.45 12.65 -5.88
C LEU A 149 10.55 12.17 -6.81
N ILE A 150 10.82 10.86 -6.79
CA ILE A 150 11.59 10.18 -7.82
C ILE A 150 10.62 9.31 -8.62
N LEU A 151 10.34 9.74 -9.85
CA LEU A 151 9.43 9.06 -10.75
C LEU A 151 10.21 8.18 -11.72
N LYS A 152 9.90 6.87 -11.70
CA LYS A 152 10.48 5.88 -12.62
C LYS A 152 9.88 6.07 -14.00
N GLY A 153 10.72 6.35 -14.96
CA GLY A 153 10.35 6.58 -16.36
C GLY A 153 10.83 7.93 -16.87
N SER A 154 10.58 8.19 -18.13
CA SER A 154 10.89 9.46 -18.79
C SER A 154 9.90 10.55 -18.37
N LYS A 155 10.33 11.81 -18.49
CA LYS A 155 9.48 12.97 -18.33
C LYS A 155 8.39 12.97 -19.42
N PRO A 156 7.09 12.97 -19.05
CA PRO A 156 6.04 12.98 -20.05
C PRO A 156 5.99 14.32 -20.78
N GLU A 157 5.64 14.30 -22.07
CA GLU A 157 5.43 15.51 -22.87
C GLU A 157 4.22 16.31 -22.37
N TYR A 158 3.18 15.61 -21.88
CA TYR A 158 1.93 16.20 -21.41
C TYR A 158 1.71 15.84 -19.93
N MET A 159 1.54 16.88 -19.11
CA MET A 159 1.22 16.69 -17.69
C MET A 159 -0.27 16.38 -17.52
N SER A 160 -0.57 15.24 -16.93
CA SER A 160 -1.93 14.80 -16.63
C SER A 160 -2.01 14.05 -15.30
N GLY A 161 -3.18 13.82 -14.77
CA GLY A 161 -3.40 13.03 -13.58
C GLY A 161 -2.55 13.49 -12.37
N ASN A 162 -1.85 12.55 -11.75
CA ASN A 162 -1.06 12.81 -10.55
C ASN A 162 0.14 13.74 -10.78
N VAL A 163 0.85 13.63 -11.91
CA VAL A 163 2.00 14.52 -12.21
C VAL A 163 1.59 16.00 -12.26
N LEU A 164 0.41 16.30 -12.82
CA LEU A 164 -0.13 17.66 -12.82
C LEU A 164 -0.36 18.15 -11.37
N LEU A 165 -0.96 17.32 -10.54
CA LEU A 165 -1.26 17.67 -9.15
C LEU A 165 0.02 17.85 -8.33
N ASP A 166 1.02 16.99 -8.52
CA ASP A 166 2.31 17.10 -7.86
C ASP A 166 3.04 18.40 -8.24
N ARG A 167 2.96 18.81 -9.51
CA ARG A 167 3.52 20.08 -9.97
C ARG A 167 2.76 21.28 -9.41
N LEU A 168 1.44 21.23 -9.35
CA LEU A 168 0.61 22.27 -8.72
C LEU A 168 0.94 22.45 -7.24
N MET A 169 1.25 21.36 -6.55
CA MET A 169 1.66 21.36 -5.14
C MET A 169 3.14 21.75 -4.94
N GLY A 170 3.91 21.98 -6.01
CA GLY A 170 5.30 22.45 -5.93
C GLY A 170 6.31 21.38 -5.52
N ALA A 171 6.02 20.11 -5.77
CA ALA A 171 6.97 19.03 -5.52
C ALA A 171 8.25 19.17 -6.35
N ASP A 172 9.40 18.85 -5.75
CA ASP A 172 10.64 18.62 -6.48
C ASP A 172 10.59 17.22 -7.13
N ILE A 173 10.50 17.19 -8.46
CA ILE A 173 10.31 15.95 -9.21
C ILE A 173 11.58 15.62 -10.00
N TYR A 174 12.12 14.42 -9.76
CA TYR A 174 13.22 13.82 -10.48
C TYR A 174 12.71 12.65 -11.32
N PHE A 175 12.92 12.68 -12.63
CA PHE A 175 12.60 11.55 -13.50
C PHE A 175 13.80 10.62 -13.60
N ALA A 176 13.66 9.40 -13.12
CA ALA A 176 14.66 8.34 -13.26
C ALA A 176 14.34 7.52 -14.51
N ASP A 177 14.86 7.96 -15.66
CA ASP A 177 14.64 7.27 -16.92
C ASP A 177 15.43 5.95 -16.95
N THR A 178 14.68 4.86 -16.88
CA THR A 178 15.20 3.50 -16.84
C THR A 178 15.09 2.79 -18.18
N SER A 179 14.76 3.48 -19.26
CA SER A 179 14.54 2.90 -20.60
C SER A 179 15.77 2.17 -21.15
N ALA A 180 16.96 2.63 -20.83
CA ALA A 180 18.21 1.94 -21.22
C ALA A 180 18.30 0.50 -20.69
N ALA A 181 17.62 0.19 -19.58
CA ALA A 181 17.58 -1.16 -19.04
C ALA A 181 16.68 -2.12 -19.84
N ASP A 182 15.80 -1.60 -20.71
CA ASP A 182 14.92 -2.44 -21.52
C ASP A 182 15.68 -3.25 -22.59
N ALA A 183 16.90 -2.80 -22.94
CA ALA A 183 17.80 -3.54 -23.80
C ALA A 183 18.52 -4.74 -23.11
N LEU A 184 18.42 -4.85 -21.78
CA LEU A 184 19.01 -5.96 -21.02
C LEU A 184 18.14 -7.22 -21.08
N PRO A 185 18.73 -8.41 -20.83
CA PRO A 185 17.98 -9.63 -20.62
C PRO A 185 16.92 -9.44 -19.53
N GLU A 186 15.75 -10.07 -19.70
CA GLU A 186 14.60 -9.91 -18.79
C GLU A 186 14.97 -10.13 -17.32
N ALA A 187 15.74 -11.18 -17.04
CA ALA A 187 16.19 -11.51 -15.68
C ALA A 187 17.04 -10.40 -15.00
N GLU A 188 17.66 -9.49 -15.78
CA GLU A 188 18.53 -8.43 -15.27
C GLU A 188 17.83 -7.07 -15.21
N ARG A 189 16.74 -6.88 -15.98
CA ARG A 189 16.06 -5.57 -16.14
C ARG A 189 15.64 -4.96 -14.82
N ASN A 190 14.90 -5.72 -14.01
CA ASN A 190 14.35 -5.19 -12.77
C ASN A 190 15.44 -4.83 -11.75
N ALA A 191 16.49 -5.64 -11.66
CA ALA A 191 17.64 -5.33 -10.80
C ALA A 191 18.40 -4.08 -11.27
N ALA A 192 18.62 -3.92 -12.59
CA ALA A 192 19.26 -2.75 -13.16
C ALA A 192 18.43 -1.48 -12.96
N LYS A 193 17.11 -1.55 -13.22
CA LYS A 193 16.19 -0.43 -12.99
C LYS A 193 16.19 -0.01 -11.52
N LYS A 194 16.10 -0.98 -10.61
CA LYS A 194 16.15 -0.71 -9.16
C LYS A 194 17.46 -0.03 -8.76
N LYS A 195 18.60 -0.59 -9.16
CA LYS A 195 19.94 -0.02 -8.86
C LYS A 195 20.07 1.42 -9.33
N PHE A 196 19.57 1.75 -10.52
CA PHE A 196 19.61 3.12 -11.05
C PHE A 196 18.73 4.07 -10.23
N VAL A 197 17.50 3.66 -9.87
CA VAL A 197 16.60 4.47 -9.04
C VAL A 197 17.20 4.70 -7.65
N ASP A 198 17.81 3.68 -7.05
CA ASP A 198 18.48 3.78 -5.75
C ASP A 198 19.65 4.79 -5.82
N ALA A 199 20.48 4.75 -6.88
CA ALA A 199 21.57 5.72 -7.09
C ALA A 199 21.05 7.16 -7.29
N CYS A 200 19.92 7.34 -7.97
CA CYS A 200 19.27 8.64 -8.09
C CYS A 200 18.81 9.15 -6.69
N ALA A 201 18.25 8.27 -5.88
CA ALA A 201 17.84 8.60 -4.52
C ALA A 201 19.00 9.04 -3.63
N GLU A 202 20.10 8.29 -3.65
CA GLU A 202 21.31 8.63 -2.89
C GLU A 202 21.86 10.00 -3.29
N LYS A 203 21.89 10.30 -4.59
CA LYS A 203 22.32 11.61 -5.11
C LYS A 203 21.41 12.73 -4.60
N VAL A 204 20.10 12.57 -4.68
CA VAL A 204 19.13 13.57 -4.20
C VAL A 204 19.25 13.77 -2.70
N ILE A 205 19.38 12.70 -1.92
CA ILE A 205 19.60 12.80 -0.46
C ILE A 205 20.87 13.59 -0.15
N ALA A 206 21.97 13.32 -0.86
CA ALA A 206 23.24 14.05 -0.67
C ALA A 206 23.11 15.54 -1.03
N GLU A 207 22.40 15.88 -2.11
CA GLU A 207 22.13 17.26 -2.52
C GLU A 207 21.33 18.02 -1.46
N TYR A 208 20.32 17.38 -0.87
CA TYR A 208 19.51 17.98 0.21
C TYR A 208 20.31 18.09 1.51
N ALA A 209 21.10 17.08 1.87
CA ALA A 209 21.95 17.12 3.05
C ALA A 209 23.00 18.27 2.97
N ALA A 210 23.55 18.54 1.79
CA ALA A 210 24.44 19.67 1.57
C ALA A 210 23.77 21.05 1.80
N ARG A 211 22.44 21.11 1.78
CA ARG A 211 21.61 22.29 2.09
C ARG A 211 21.13 22.31 3.56
N GLY A 212 21.59 21.37 4.38
CA GLY A 212 21.19 21.23 5.79
C GLY A 212 19.85 20.53 5.99
N GLU A 213 19.30 19.88 4.97
CA GLU A 213 18.04 19.17 5.05
C GLU A 213 18.24 17.70 5.42
N LYS A 214 17.33 17.16 6.22
CA LYS A 214 17.28 15.73 6.56
C LYS A 214 16.12 15.07 5.84
N VAL A 215 16.42 14.17 4.90
CA VAL A 215 15.43 13.53 4.05
C VAL A 215 15.03 12.18 4.60
N LEU A 216 13.71 11.94 4.80
CA LEU A 216 13.16 10.62 5.03
C LEU A 216 12.79 10.00 3.67
N SER A 217 13.42 8.89 3.34
CA SER A 217 13.07 8.08 2.17
C SER A 217 11.93 7.13 2.52
N VAL A 218 10.78 7.32 1.86
CA VAL A 218 9.56 6.52 2.05
C VAL A 218 9.43 5.57 0.85
N PRO A 219 9.40 4.25 1.04
CA PRO A 219 9.32 3.29 -0.06
C PRO A 219 7.99 3.39 -0.82
N VAL A 220 7.96 2.81 -2.02
CA VAL A 220 6.77 2.76 -2.89
C VAL A 220 5.54 2.30 -2.10
N GLY A 221 4.43 3.03 -2.27
CA GLY A 221 3.17 2.71 -1.60
C GLY A 221 3.15 2.98 -0.10
N GLY A 222 4.20 3.60 0.48
CA GLY A 222 4.32 3.80 1.93
C GLY A 222 4.36 2.48 2.70
N GLN A 223 4.96 1.46 2.09
CA GLN A 223 5.10 0.15 2.71
C GLN A 223 6.22 0.17 3.74
N THR A 224 5.90 0.67 4.90
CA THR A 224 6.74 0.61 6.10
C THR A 224 5.94 -0.05 7.22
N VAL A 225 6.62 -0.63 8.19
CA VAL A 225 5.98 -1.20 9.40
C VAL A 225 5.13 -0.13 10.08
N VAL A 226 5.72 1.05 10.31
CA VAL A 226 5.03 2.19 10.92
C VAL A 226 3.82 2.65 10.11
N GLY A 227 3.95 2.79 8.78
CA GLY A 227 2.84 3.19 7.91
C GLY A 227 1.70 2.17 7.87
N SER A 228 2.04 0.87 7.87
CA SER A 228 1.01 -0.19 7.81
C SER A 228 0.18 -0.29 9.08
N ALA A 229 0.65 0.28 10.21
CA ALA A 229 -0.15 0.47 11.42
C ALA A 229 -1.48 1.17 11.14
N GLY A 230 -1.52 2.11 10.18
CA GLY A 230 -2.74 2.80 9.77
C GLY A 230 -3.83 1.85 9.27
N TYR A 231 -3.45 0.74 8.66
CA TYR A 231 -4.40 -0.27 8.22
C TYR A 231 -4.69 -1.36 9.26
N VAL A 232 -3.77 -1.65 10.17
CA VAL A 232 -4.09 -2.43 11.37
C VAL A 232 -5.19 -1.72 12.16
N GLN A 233 -5.08 -0.40 12.34
CA GLN A 233 -6.05 0.42 13.09
C GLN A 233 -7.34 0.73 12.28
N ALA A 234 -7.37 0.54 10.97
CA ALA A 234 -8.60 0.64 10.18
C ALA A 234 -9.58 -0.51 10.48
N VAL A 235 -9.08 -1.68 10.93
CA VAL A 235 -9.93 -2.84 11.20
C VAL A 235 -10.94 -2.59 12.33
N PRO A 236 -10.56 -2.12 13.54
CA PRO A 236 -11.53 -1.81 14.58
C PRO A 236 -12.50 -0.68 14.19
N GLU A 237 -12.12 0.23 13.28
CA GLU A 237 -13.03 1.22 12.70
C GLU A 237 -14.11 0.53 11.86
N ILE A 238 -13.73 -0.38 10.95
CA ILE A 238 -14.63 -1.15 10.11
C ILE A 238 -15.59 -1.98 10.99
N MET A 239 -15.06 -2.69 11.99
CA MET A 239 -15.86 -3.51 12.91
C MET A 239 -16.92 -2.69 13.66
N ARG A 240 -16.54 -1.50 14.18
CA ARG A 240 -17.52 -0.60 14.83
C ARG A 240 -18.60 -0.12 13.87
N GLN A 241 -18.24 0.16 12.61
CA GLN A 241 -19.22 0.57 11.59
C GLN A 241 -20.14 -0.58 11.21
N MET A 242 -19.62 -1.81 11.12
CA MET A 242 -20.43 -3.01 10.90
C MET A 242 -21.42 -3.21 12.03
N GLU A 243 -20.97 -3.15 13.27
CA GLU A 243 -21.82 -3.27 14.46
C GLU A 243 -22.94 -2.19 14.49
N ALA A 244 -22.55 -0.92 14.30
CA ALA A 244 -23.48 0.21 14.34
C ALA A 244 -24.57 0.16 13.25
N GLN A 245 -24.27 -0.48 12.11
CA GLN A 245 -25.18 -0.60 10.96
C GLN A 245 -25.85 -1.98 10.86
N GLY A 246 -25.52 -2.92 11.74
CA GLY A 246 -26.01 -4.30 11.65
C GLY A 246 -25.52 -5.03 10.40
N ILE A 247 -24.30 -4.74 9.95
CA ILE A 247 -23.68 -5.37 8.79
C ILE A 247 -23.04 -6.69 9.20
N ASP A 248 -23.47 -7.79 8.55
CA ASP A 248 -22.84 -9.09 8.62
C ASP A 248 -22.10 -9.34 7.31
N ALA A 249 -20.81 -8.94 7.27
CA ALA A 249 -19.91 -9.20 6.13
C ALA A 249 -18.82 -10.19 6.55
N LYS A 250 -18.61 -11.21 5.73
CA LYS A 250 -17.62 -12.27 5.96
C LYS A 250 -16.34 -12.09 5.13
N TYR A 251 -16.35 -11.17 4.18
CA TYR A 251 -15.25 -10.95 3.26
C TYR A 251 -14.93 -9.46 3.16
N LEU A 252 -13.63 -9.14 3.15
CA LEU A 252 -13.12 -7.79 2.90
C LEU A 252 -12.10 -7.87 1.75
N VAL A 253 -12.44 -7.28 0.61
CA VAL A 253 -11.66 -7.36 -0.62
C VAL A 253 -10.88 -6.07 -0.84
N VAL A 254 -9.58 -6.20 -1.10
CA VAL A 254 -8.67 -5.05 -1.27
C VAL A 254 -7.59 -5.31 -2.32
N GLY A 255 -7.03 -4.25 -2.91
CA GLY A 255 -5.95 -4.37 -3.89
C GLY A 255 -4.64 -4.90 -3.28
N TYR A 256 -4.03 -5.85 -3.97
CA TYR A 256 -2.74 -6.46 -3.67
C TYR A 256 -1.69 -5.91 -4.66
N GLY A 257 -0.98 -4.86 -4.25
CA GLY A 257 0.09 -4.23 -5.03
C GLY A 257 1.36 -4.10 -4.18
N SER A 258 1.67 -2.92 -3.65
CA SER A 258 2.79 -2.75 -2.69
C SER A 258 2.58 -3.48 -1.35
N THR A 259 1.50 -4.17 -1.17
CA THR A 259 1.03 -5.02 -0.08
C THR A 259 0.81 -4.38 1.29
N GLY A 260 1.41 -3.27 1.64
CA GLY A 260 1.29 -2.69 2.98
C GLY A 260 -0.14 -2.34 3.45
N THR A 261 -1.12 -2.17 2.52
CA THR A 261 -2.55 -2.02 2.88
C THR A 261 -3.17 -3.37 3.19
N PHE A 262 -2.96 -4.35 2.31
CA PHE A 262 -3.41 -5.73 2.50
C PHE A 262 -2.83 -6.33 3.80
N ALA A 263 -1.51 -6.24 3.98
CA ALA A 263 -0.82 -6.76 5.16
C ALA A 263 -1.33 -6.14 6.47
N GLY A 264 -1.56 -4.80 6.48
CA GLY A 264 -2.13 -4.12 7.64
C GLY A 264 -3.56 -4.57 7.95
N LEU A 265 -4.43 -4.71 6.92
CA LEU A 265 -5.80 -5.22 7.09
C LEU A 265 -5.81 -6.68 7.55
N TRP A 266 -4.98 -7.53 6.95
CA TRP A 266 -4.88 -8.94 7.34
C TRP A 266 -4.38 -9.10 8.78
N ALA A 267 -3.29 -8.41 9.13
CA ALA A 267 -2.76 -8.43 10.49
C ALA A 267 -3.75 -7.89 11.51
N GLY A 268 -4.43 -6.79 11.18
CA GLY A 268 -5.49 -6.22 12.01
C GLY A 268 -6.68 -7.18 12.16
N ALA A 269 -7.12 -7.83 11.07
CA ALA A 269 -8.22 -8.80 11.13
C ALA A 269 -7.90 -9.96 12.07
N LYS A 270 -6.68 -10.50 12.01
CA LYS A 270 -6.24 -11.57 12.93
C LYS A 270 -6.11 -11.06 14.37
N TYR A 271 -5.48 -9.89 14.58
CA TYR A 271 -5.23 -9.33 15.91
C TYR A 271 -6.53 -8.95 16.65
N TYR A 272 -7.49 -8.36 15.95
CA TYR A 272 -8.77 -7.94 16.54
C TYR A 272 -9.89 -9.00 16.44
N ASN A 273 -9.57 -10.21 15.92
CA ASN A 273 -10.56 -11.27 15.67
C ASN A 273 -11.74 -10.76 14.85
N ALA A 274 -11.46 -10.07 13.74
CA ALA A 274 -12.49 -9.54 12.87
C ALA A 274 -13.36 -10.67 12.27
N PRO A 275 -14.68 -10.42 12.06
CA PRO A 275 -15.60 -11.44 11.56
C PRO A 275 -15.45 -11.73 10.06
N PHE A 276 -14.46 -11.12 9.37
CA PHE A 276 -14.25 -11.23 7.94
C PHE A 276 -12.86 -11.74 7.58
N GLU A 277 -12.79 -12.44 6.48
CA GLU A 277 -11.57 -12.81 5.79
C GLU A 277 -11.11 -11.67 4.86
N VAL A 278 -9.80 -11.45 4.74
CA VAL A 278 -9.23 -10.44 3.86
C VAL A 278 -8.73 -11.12 2.57
N ILE A 279 -9.32 -10.72 1.44
CA ILE A 279 -8.96 -11.21 0.11
C ILE A 279 -8.19 -10.14 -0.66
N GLY A 280 -7.03 -10.50 -1.19
CA GLY A 280 -6.19 -9.65 -2.03
C GLY A 280 -6.49 -9.84 -3.51
N ILE A 281 -6.64 -8.74 -4.27
CA ILE A 281 -6.74 -8.77 -5.73
C ILE A 281 -5.49 -8.10 -6.31
N PRO A 282 -4.64 -8.81 -7.10
CA PRO A 282 -3.51 -8.21 -7.79
C PRO A 282 -3.93 -7.05 -8.69
N ILE A 283 -3.07 -6.03 -8.77
CA ILE A 283 -3.35 -4.82 -9.57
C ILE A 283 -2.48 -4.69 -10.82
N GLU A 284 -1.56 -5.61 -10.99
CA GLU A 284 -0.63 -5.68 -12.12
C GLU A 284 -0.05 -7.10 -12.24
N PRO A 285 0.46 -7.51 -13.42
CA PRO A 285 1.08 -8.83 -13.60
C PRO A 285 2.31 -9.07 -12.71
N ASP A 286 3.14 -8.04 -12.53
CA ASP A 286 4.34 -8.07 -11.68
C ASP A 286 3.99 -7.79 -10.21
N TYR A 287 3.06 -8.53 -9.65
CA TYR A 287 2.69 -8.39 -8.24
C TYR A 287 3.79 -8.91 -7.31
N ARG A 288 3.79 -8.41 -6.08
CA ARG A 288 4.77 -8.80 -5.07
C ARG A 288 4.63 -10.28 -4.71
N PRO A 289 5.75 -11.05 -4.62
CA PRO A 289 5.72 -12.43 -4.17
C PRO A 289 5.04 -12.60 -2.81
N VAL A 290 4.25 -13.67 -2.68
CA VAL A 290 3.49 -13.96 -1.43
C VAL A 290 4.42 -14.10 -0.24
N ALA A 291 5.57 -14.76 -0.41
CA ALA A 291 6.58 -14.93 0.63
C ALA A 291 7.06 -13.59 1.24
N GLU A 292 7.30 -12.56 0.40
CA GLU A 292 7.69 -11.24 0.89
C GLU A 292 6.58 -10.56 1.71
N THR A 293 5.31 -10.83 1.37
CA THR A 293 4.17 -10.33 2.14
C THR A 293 4.06 -11.02 3.48
N VAL A 294 4.30 -12.34 3.52
CA VAL A 294 4.37 -13.12 4.76
C VAL A 294 5.46 -12.58 5.69
N ASP A 295 6.67 -12.37 5.16
CA ASP A 295 7.79 -11.82 5.93
C ASP A 295 7.44 -10.44 6.51
N PHE A 296 6.80 -9.59 5.71
CA PHE A 296 6.39 -8.26 6.14
C PHE A 296 5.28 -8.30 7.20
N ILE A 297 4.29 -9.20 7.09
CA ILE A 297 3.26 -9.38 8.12
C ILE A 297 3.90 -9.88 9.44
N ASN A 298 4.82 -10.82 9.35
CA ASN A 298 5.53 -11.33 10.54
C ASN A 298 6.42 -10.25 11.17
N GLU A 299 6.97 -9.34 10.38
CA GLU A 299 7.67 -8.15 10.87
C GLU A 299 6.74 -7.18 11.60
N LEU A 300 5.55 -6.87 11.02
CA LEU A 300 4.50 -6.09 11.69
C LEU A 300 4.14 -6.71 13.04
N SER A 301 3.94 -8.04 13.07
CA SER A 301 3.58 -8.75 14.29
C SER A 301 4.65 -8.63 15.37
N ARG A 302 5.92 -8.80 15.00
CA ARG A 302 7.03 -8.65 15.96
C ARG A 302 7.17 -7.22 16.48
N THR A 303 7.08 -6.24 15.56
CA THR A 303 7.29 -4.82 15.92
C THR A 303 6.20 -4.29 16.85
N PHE A 304 4.96 -4.66 16.61
CA PHE A 304 3.81 -4.18 17.38
C PHE A 304 3.29 -5.18 18.43
N GLU A 305 4.03 -6.26 18.67
CA GLU A 305 3.68 -7.30 19.65
C GLU A 305 2.25 -7.84 19.43
N LEU A 306 1.85 -8.06 18.16
CA LEU A 306 0.49 -8.50 17.84
C LEU A 306 0.22 -9.96 18.24
N GLY A 307 1.27 -10.76 18.46
CA GLY A 307 1.13 -12.17 18.84
C GLY A 307 0.53 -13.05 17.76
N ILE A 308 0.54 -12.60 16.49
CA ILE A 308 0.10 -13.37 15.33
C ILE A 308 1.29 -13.89 14.53
N SER A 309 1.08 -14.97 13.80
CA SER A 309 2.01 -15.48 12.79
C SER A 309 1.28 -15.66 11.47
N CYS A 310 2.02 -15.52 10.37
CA CYS A 310 1.51 -15.67 9.02
C CYS A 310 2.38 -16.66 8.24
N LYS A 311 1.75 -17.50 7.43
CA LYS A 311 2.36 -18.36 6.43
C LYS A 311 1.68 -18.10 5.08
N GLU A 312 2.24 -18.64 3.99
CA GLU A 312 1.68 -18.44 2.65
C GLU A 312 0.25 -19.00 2.53
N GLU A 313 -0.01 -20.16 3.13
CA GLU A 313 -1.34 -20.79 3.15
C GLU A 313 -2.42 -20.01 3.90
N ASP A 314 -2.04 -19.04 4.73
CA ASP A 314 -2.96 -18.19 5.48
C ASP A 314 -3.48 -17.00 4.65
N LEU A 315 -2.84 -16.72 3.51
CA LEU A 315 -3.17 -15.57 2.65
C LEU A 315 -4.11 -16.00 1.53
N HIS A 316 -5.25 -15.31 1.42
CA HIS A 316 -6.19 -15.49 0.33
C HIS A 316 -5.97 -14.41 -0.73
N ILE A 317 -5.41 -14.80 -1.88
CA ILE A 317 -5.16 -13.91 -3.01
C ILE A 317 -5.79 -14.52 -4.25
N GLU A 318 -6.68 -13.78 -4.88
CA GLU A 318 -7.42 -14.20 -6.06
C GLU A 318 -6.93 -13.46 -7.30
N TYR A 319 -6.48 -14.21 -8.29
CA TYR A 319 -5.78 -13.68 -9.46
C TYR A 319 -6.69 -13.48 -10.67
N GLY A 320 -7.74 -14.30 -10.81
CA GLY A 320 -8.43 -14.50 -12.08
C GLY A 320 -7.63 -15.44 -12.99
N GLU A 321 -8.17 -15.75 -14.17
CA GLU A 321 -7.58 -16.71 -15.11
C GLU A 321 -7.56 -16.17 -16.54
N GLY A 322 -6.45 -16.39 -17.27
CA GLY A 322 -6.32 -16.04 -18.68
C GLY A 322 -6.60 -14.56 -18.96
N GLU A 323 -7.49 -14.27 -19.89
CA GLU A 323 -7.91 -12.90 -20.21
C GLU A 323 -8.66 -12.20 -19.08
N ASN A 324 -9.19 -12.96 -18.11
CA ASN A 324 -9.84 -12.45 -16.91
C ASN A 324 -8.87 -12.31 -15.73
N PHE A 325 -7.57 -12.23 -15.96
CA PHE A 325 -6.61 -11.89 -14.93
C PHE A 325 -6.95 -10.50 -14.36
N TYR A 326 -7.19 -10.41 -13.05
CA TYR A 326 -7.71 -9.18 -12.42
C TYR A 326 -6.72 -8.02 -12.45
N GLY A 327 -5.42 -8.30 -12.47
CA GLY A 327 -4.37 -7.28 -12.55
C GLY A 327 -4.29 -6.53 -13.88
N GLY A 328 -5.10 -6.93 -14.88
CA GLY A 328 -5.12 -6.32 -16.21
C GLY A 328 -3.80 -6.50 -16.95
N VAL A 329 -3.54 -5.63 -17.93
CA VAL A 329 -2.36 -5.74 -18.81
C VAL A 329 -1.10 -5.07 -18.26
N GLY A 330 -1.23 -4.16 -17.31
CA GLY A 330 -0.09 -3.42 -16.71
C GLY A 330 -0.53 -2.27 -15.81
N TYR A 331 0.46 -1.62 -15.19
CA TYR A 331 0.22 -0.44 -14.35
C TYR A 331 -0.09 0.80 -15.21
N ASN A 332 -1.25 1.41 -15.01
CA ASN A 332 -1.74 2.57 -15.78
C ASN A 332 -1.91 2.32 -17.29
N GLU A 333 -2.01 1.06 -17.69
CA GLU A 333 -2.30 0.68 -19.07
C GLU A 333 -3.82 0.59 -19.28
N PRO A 334 -4.37 1.21 -20.35
CA PRO A 334 -5.78 1.07 -20.69
C PRO A 334 -6.15 -0.39 -20.96
N ASP A 335 -7.26 -0.83 -20.33
CA ASP A 335 -7.76 -2.19 -20.41
C ASP A 335 -9.30 -2.16 -20.49
N HIS A 336 -9.87 -2.73 -21.53
CA HIS A 336 -11.30 -2.72 -21.79
C HIS A 336 -12.11 -3.40 -20.68
N ILE A 337 -11.60 -4.49 -20.13
CA ILE A 337 -12.29 -5.20 -19.04
C ILE A 337 -12.37 -4.30 -17.81
N THR A 338 -11.26 -3.71 -17.41
CA THR A 338 -11.23 -2.76 -16.28
C THR A 338 -12.16 -1.57 -16.51
N GLN A 339 -12.22 -1.04 -17.74
CA GLN A 339 -13.12 0.06 -18.10
C GLN A 339 -14.60 -0.32 -17.98
N ASP A 340 -14.99 -1.54 -18.37
CA ASP A 340 -16.36 -2.03 -18.21
C ASP A 340 -16.77 -2.10 -16.74
N TYR A 341 -15.87 -2.48 -15.85
CA TYR A 341 -16.14 -2.49 -14.41
C TYR A 341 -16.16 -1.10 -13.79
N ILE A 342 -15.32 -0.15 -14.27
CA ILE A 342 -15.41 1.27 -13.87
C ILE A 342 -16.78 1.82 -14.26
N GLU A 343 -17.23 1.57 -15.49
CA GLU A 343 -18.55 1.96 -15.98
C GLU A 343 -19.68 1.33 -15.16
N LEU A 344 -19.56 0.03 -14.86
CA LEU A 344 -20.54 -0.69 -14.04
C LEU A 344 -20.74 -0.02 -12.68
N MET A 345 -19.65 0.30 -11.97
CA MET A 345 -19.73 0.98 -10.66
C MET A 345 -20.34 2.39 -10.80
N ALA A 346 -19.89 3.14 -11.77
CA ALA A 346 -20.40 4.50 -12.00
C ALA A 346 -21.90 4.51 -12.32
N ARG A 347 -22.38 3.56 -13.12
CA ARG A 347 -23.81 3.46 -13.51
C ARG A 347 -24.71 2.86 -12.45
N THR A 348 -24.14 2.07 -11.50
CA THR A 348 -24.95 1.46 -10.42
C THR A 348 -24.94 2.33 -9.18
N GLU A 349 -23.78 2.80 -8.73
CA GLU A 349 -23.64 3.44 -7.41
C GLU A 349 -23.17 4.92 -7.51
N ALA A 350 -22.93 5.45 -8.72
CA ALA A 350 -22.37 6.79 -8.95
C ALA A 350 -21.00 6.98 -8.25
N ILE A 351 -20.21 5.91 -8.11
CA ILE A 351 -18.87 5.91 -7.54
C ILE A 351 -17.86 5.75 -8.66
N PHE A 352 -16.81 6.59 -8.66
CA PHE A 352 -15.79 6.57 -9.70
C PHE A 352 -14.55 5.82 -9.22
N LEU A 353 -14.25 4.70 -9.88
CA LEU A 353 -13.06 3.90 -9.65
C LEU A 353 -11.94 4.35 -10.58
N ASP A 354 -10.69 4.09 -10.17
CA ASP A 354 -9.53 4.36 -11.02
C ASP A 354 -9.12 3.13 -11.84
N PRO A 355 -8.49 3.33 -13.01
CA PRO A 355 -8.08 2.22 -13.87
C PRO A 355 -6.82 1.49 -13.38
N CYS A 356 -6.01 2.12 -12.49
CA CYS A 356 -4.76 1.51 -12.02
C CYS A 356 -4.97 0.47 -10.93
N TYR A 357 -5.95 0.72 -10.04
CA TYR A 357 -6.17 -0.07 -8.81
C TYR A 357 -7.62 -0.51 -8.65
N THR A 358 -8.52 0.44 -8.37
CA THR A 358 -9.85 0.12 -7.84
C THR A 358 -10.80 -0.46 -8.88
N GLY A 359 -10.65 -0.14 -10.15
CA GLY A 359 -11.38 -0.80 -11.24
C GLY A 359 -11.02 -2.29 -11.34
N LYS A 360 -9.74 -2.62 -11.21
CA LYS A 360 -9.24 -3.99 -11.21
C LYS A 360 -9.70 -4.78 -9.98
N VAL A 361 -9.62 -4.14 -8.80
CA VAL A 361 -10.14 -4.73 -7.55
C VAL A 361 -11.64 -5.00 -7.66
N PHE A 362 -12.38 -4.07 -8.26
CA PHE A 362 -13.81 -4.23 -8.46
C PHE A 362 -14.16 -5.32 -9.47
N HIS A 363 -13.36 -5.48 -10.52
CA HIS A 363 -13.45 -6.64 -11.42
C HIS A 363 -13.37 -7.93 -10.61
N GLY A 364 -12.29 -8.13 -9.84
CA GLY A 364 -12.14 -9.29 -8.98
C GLY A 364 -13.30 -9.45 -7.99
N PHE A 365 -13.69 -8.37 -7.30
CA PHE A 365 -14.80 -8.39 -6.35
C PHE A 365 -16.12 -8.90 -6.94
N VAL A 366 -16.51 -8.39 -8.11
CA VAL A 366 -17.72 -8.84 -8.81
C VAL A 366 -17.61 -10.29 -9.26
N ASP A 367 -16.44 -10.69 -9.72
CA ASP A 367 -16.20 -12.05 -10.21
C ASP A 367 -16.22 -13.08 -9.06
N LEU A 368 -15.66 -12.73 -7.89
CA LEU A 368 -15.76 -13.56 -6.68
C LEU A 368 -17.22 -13.82 -6.28
N VAL A 369 -18.07 -12.80 -6.38
CA VAL A 369 -19.51 -12.91 -6.11
C VAL A 369 -20.18 -13.80 -7.17
N ARG A 370 -19.91 -13.58 -8.45
CA ARG A 370 -20.49 -14.33 -9.56
C ARG A 370 -20.12 -15.82 -9.52
N LYS A 371 -18.86 -16.12 -9.23
CA LYS A 371 -18.33 -17.49 -9.12
C LYS A 371 -18.72 -18.20 -7.83
N GLY A 372 -19.31 -17.49 -6.86
CA GLY A 372 -19.72 -18.06 -5.56
C GLY A 372 -18.52 -18.33 -4.62
N ILE A 373 -17.34 -17.75 -4.89
CA ILE A 373 -16.22 -17.74 -3.94
C ILE A 373 -16.65 -16.93 -2.71
N ILE A 374 -17.36 -15.80 -2.95
CA ILE A 374 -18.21 -15.17 -1.94
C ILE A 374 -19.59 -15.84 -2.06
N PRO A 375 -19.99 -16.67 -1.10
CA PRO A 375 -21.22 -17.45 -1.20
C PRO A 375 -22.49 -16.59 -1.24
N ASP A 376 -23.52 -17.11 -1.87
CA ASP A 376 -24.83 -16.48 -1.93
C ASP A 376 -25.36 -16.23 -0.50
N GLY A 377 -25.82 -15.02 -0.24
CA GLY A 377 -26.33 -14.63 1.10
C GLY A 377 -25.28 -14.04 2.04
N GLU A 378 -23.98 -14.26 1.80
CA GLU A 378 -22.92 -13.67 2.58
C GLU A 378 -22.70 -12.20 2.21
N GLY A 379 -22.33 -11.38 3.21
CA GLY A 379 -21.94 -10.00 3.01
C GLY A 379 -20.47 -9.86 2.65
N ALA A 380 -20.16 -8.89 1.77
CA ALA A 380 -18.79 -8.57 1.39
C ALA A 380 -18.54 -7.07 1.32
N ILE A 381 -17.36 -6.65 1.74
CA ILE A 381 -16.90 -5.25 1.73
C ILE A 381 -15.75 -5.12 0.73
N MET A 382 -15.87 -4.20 -0.24
CA MET A 382 -14.74 -3.77 -1.06
C MET A 382 -14.10 -2.51 -0.44
N VAL A 383 -12.78 -2.45 -0.36
CA VAL A 383 -12.06 -1.23 0.06
C VAL A 383 -11.76 -0.37 -1.15
N HIS A 384 -12.41 0.77 -1.28
CA HIS A 384 -12.10 1.78 -2.30
C HIS A 384 -10.90 2.61 -1.87
N THR A 385 -9.73 2.30 -2.42
CA THR A 385 -8.46 2.90 -2.01
C THR A 385 -8.14 4.25 -2.64
N GLY A 386 -9.08 4.84 -3.39
CA GLY A 386 -8.90 6.11 -4.10
C GLY A 386 -8.34 5.91 -5.51
N GLY A 387 -7.68 6.93 -6.04
CA GLY A 387 -7.01 6.85 -7.34
C GLY A 387 -7.67 7.66 -8.46
N ALA A 388 -8.74 8.39 -8.18
CA ALA A 388 -9.50 9.16 -9.17
C ALA A 388 -8.66 9.96 -10.20
N PRO A 389 -7.52 10.58 -9.86
CA PRO A 389 -6.67 11.24 -10.86
C PRO A 389 -6.20 10.34 -12.00
N GLY A 390 -6.16 9.02 -11.81
CA GLY A 390 -5.87 8.04 -12.87
C GLY A 390 -6.86 8.09 -14.04
N LEU A 391 -8.12 8.46 -13.79
CA LEU A 391 -9.11 8.64 -14.86
C LEU A 391 -8.78 9.79 -15.83
N TRP A 392 -7.99 10.76 -15.38
CA TRP A 392 -7.67 11.96 -16.13
C TRP A 392 -6.23 11.94 -16.68
N THR A 393 -5.66 10.77 -16.85
CA THR A 393 -4.41 10.62 -17.58
C THR A 393 -4.69 10.61 -19.07
N LYS A 394 -3.74 11.05 -19.88
CA LYS A 394 -3.94 11.14 -21.33
C LYS A 394 -4.34 9.79 -21.93
N GLU A 395 -3.66 8.73 -21.55
CA GLU A 395 -3.85 7.37 -22.06
C GLU A 395 -5.28 6.88 -21.79
N HIS A 396 -5.78 7.12 -20.56
CA HIS A 396 -7.14 6.72 -20.20
C HIS A 396 -8.21 7.63 -20.77
N LEU A 397 -7.95 8.95 -20.89
CA LEU A 397 -8.87 9.87 -21.56
C LEU A 397 -9.04 9.50 -23.03
N ASP A 398 -7.96 9.22 -23.76
CA ASP A 398 -8.02 8.81 -25.17
C ASP A 398 -8.85 7.52 -25.33
N SER A 399 -8.62 6.52 -24.49
CA SER A 399 -9.36 5.25 -24.52
C SER A 399 -10.83 5.41 -24.10
N MET A 400 -11.13 6.25 -23.10
CA MET A 400 -12.51 6.56 -22.70
C MET A 400 -13.24 7.40 -23.76
N GLN A 401 -12.53 8.30 -24.46
CA GLN A 401 -13.05 9.04 -25.60
C GLN A 401 -13.53 8.09 -26.69
N GLU A 402 -12.72 7.10 -27.04
CA GLU A 402 -13.10 6.08 -28.02
C GLU A 402 -14.34 5.29 -27.56
N LYS A 403 -14.35 4.84 -26.31
CA LYS A 403 -15.44 4.05 -25.75
C LYS A 403 -16.77 4.80 -25.65
N PHE A 404 -16.74 6.05 -25.18
CA PHE A 404 -17.95 6.77 -24.77
C PHE A 404 -18.38 7.88 -25.73
N TRP A 405 -17.49 8.35 -26.61
CA TRP A 405 -17.78 9.51 -27.48
C TRP A 405 -17.83 9.16 -28.96
N ALA A 406 -17.02 8.20 -29.43
CA ALA A 406 -17.00 7.80 -30.83
C ALA A 406 -18.14 6.84 -31.22
N ASN A 407 -18.89 6.29 -30.26
CA ASN A 407 -19.92 5.28 -30.48
C ASN A 407 -21.32 5.90 -30.41
N GLU A 408 -21.66 6.71 -31.39
CA GLU A 408 -22.89 7.53 -31.44
C GLU A 408 -24.19 6.71 -31.32
N GLU A 409 -24.21 5.42 -31.69
CA GLU A 409 -25.42 4.58 -31.65
C GLU A 409 -25.84 4.15 -30.22
N LYS A 410 -25.01 4.34 -29.22
CA LYS A 410 -25.27 3.94 -27.83
C LYS A 410 -25.43 5.11 -26.86
N ASP A 411 -25.29 6.33 -27.35
CA ASP A 411 -25.14 7.48 -26.48
C ASP A 411 -26.45 8.19 -26.19
N CYS A 412 -26.64 8.46 -24.89
CA CYS A 412 -27.66 9.38 -24.42
C CYS A 412 -27.26 10.86 -24.65
N VAL A 413 -26.40 11.13 -25.63
CA VAL A 413 -25.93 12.48 -25.95
C VAL A 413 -26.76 13.03 -27.11
N HIS A 414 -27.47 14.11 -26.87
CA HIS A 414 -28.32 14.73 -27.85
C HIS A 414 -27.88 16.19 -28.03
N VAL A 415 -27.59 16.58 -29.27
CA VAL A 415 -27.37 17.98 -29.66
C VAL A 415 -28.73 18.58 -30.03
N MET A 416 -29.13 19.61 -29.30
CA MET A 416 -30.34 20.40 -29.67
C MET A 416 -29.88 21.67 -30.36
N GLU A 417 -30.29 21.84 -31.63
CA GLU A 417 -30.02 23.02 -32.39
C GLU A 417 -31.22 23.99 -32.29
N MET A 418 -30.98 25.34 -32.34
CA MET A 418 -32.01 26.35 -32.31
C MET A 418 -32.72 26.45 -33.66
#